data_e8521336861ddac98a6affa844cd12a0
#
_entry.id   e8521336861ddac98a6affa844cd12a0
#
_cell.length_a   1.000
_cell.length_b   1.000
_cell.length_c   1.000
_cell.angle_alpha   90.00
_cell.angle_beta   90.00
_cell.angle_gamma   90.00
#
_symmetry.space_group_name_H-M   'P 1'
#
loop_
_entity.id
_entity.type
_entity.pdbx_description
1 polymer ?
#
loop_
_entity_poly.entity_id
_entity_poly.type
_entity_poly.pdbx_seq_one_letter_code
_entity_poly.pdbx_strand_id
1 'polypeptide(L)'
;MRNFIVLCLLACLASCTDKKEFQTIRERIDLSGNWNSSLGNCTLPGTTDENKLGDGRHPTNVTSQLTRTYPYSGIVEYEKDVEIPVQMEGKRLILFMERTKPSTLWIDGDSVGTLGHIYAPHCYSLPALASGN
;
A
#
# COMPACT_ATOMS: atom_id res chain seq x y z
N MET A 1 63.55 -16.06 17.31
CA MET A 1 62.58 -15.00 17.72
C MET A 1 61.85 -14.34 16.55
N ARG A 2 62.20 -14.60 15.28
CA ARG A 2 61.57 -13.95 14.11
C ARG A 2 60.27 -14.65 13.64
N ASN A 3 60.08 -15.93 14.00
CA ASN A 3 58.89 -16.69 13.57
C ASN A 3 57.66 -16.53 14.49
N PHE A 4 57.85 -16.03 15.69
CA PHE A 4 56.73 -15.81 16.64
C PHE A 4 55.92 -14.57 16.32
N ILE A 5 56.53 -13.56 15.71
CA ILE A 5 55.86 -12.30 15.35
C ILE A 5 54.95 -12.48 14.13
N VAL A 6 55.31 -13.35 13.19
CA VAL A 6 54.52 -13.63 11.99
C VAL A 6 53.23 -14.39 12.33
N LEU A 7 53.29 -15.30 13.32
CA LEU A 7 52.11 -16.07 13.75
C LEU A 7 51.07 -15.21 14.45
N CYS A 8 51.50 -14.18 15.24
CA CYS A 8 50.56 -13.24 15.86
C CYS A 8 49.89 -12.28 14.86
N LEU A 9 50.56 -11.93 13.76
CA LEU A 9 49.95 -11.08 12.72
C LEU A 9 48.90 -11.80 11.89
N LEU A 10 49.01 -13.12 11.69
CA LEU A 10 48.00 -13.91 10.95
C LEU A 10 46.72 -14.15 11.79
N ALA A 11 46.80 -14.16 13.11
CA ALA A 11 45.67 -14.39 14.00
C ALA A 11 44.70 -13.18 14.09
N CYS A 12 45.17 -11.96 13.74
CA CYS A 12 44.33 -10.75 13.80
C CYS A 12 43.44 -10.53 12.59
N LEU A 13 43.57 -11.32 11.51
CA LEU A 13 42.77 -11.14 10.31
C LEU A 13 41.50 -12.05 10.25
N ALA A 14 41.30 -12.92 11.24
CA ALA A 14 40.14 -13.83 11.28
C ALA A 14 38.94 -13.29 12.05
N SER A 15 38.93 -12.01 12.47
CA SER A 15 37.79 -11.36 13.12
C SER A 15 36.96 -10.58 12.10
N CYS A 16 36.59 -11.22 10.99
CA CYS A 16 35.43 -10.80 10.23
C CYS A 16 34.20 -11.27 10.99
N THR A 17 33.66 -10.39 11.81
CA THR A 17 32.32 -10.56 12.37
C THR A 17 31.32 -10.69 11.23
N ASP A 18 30.70 -11.85 11.13
CA ASP A 18 29.45 -12.02 10.38
C ASP A 18 28.47 -10.97 10.91
N LYS A 19 28.35 -9.85 10.21
CA LYS A 19 27.18 -8.99 10.33
C LYS A 19 26.01 -9.83 9.86
N LYS A 20 25.31 -10.46 10.80
CA LYS A 20 23.93 -10.91 10.55
C LYS A 20 23.16 -9.67 10.12
N GLU A 21 23.10 -9.47 8.82
CA GLU A 21 22.21 -8.49 8.23
C GLU A 21 20.80 -8.93 8.60
N PHE A 22 20.20 -8.19 9.51
CA PHE A 22 18.82 -8.44 9.94
C PHE A 22 17.94 -8.01 8.78
N GLN A 23 17.80 -8.91 7.81
CA GLN A 23 16.86 -8.73 6.70
C GLN A 23 15.46 -8.82 7.29
N THR A 24 14.90 -7.67 7.62
CA THR A 24 13.48 -7.57 7.92
C THR A 24 12.74 -7.81 6.61
N ILE A 25 12.42 -9.04 6.32
CA ILE A 25 11.59 -9.41 5.16
C ILE A 25 10.19 -8.89 5.46
N ARG A 26 9.86 -7.76 4.86
CA ARG A 26 8.49 -7.23 4.84
C ARG A 26 7.75 -7.91 3.69
N GLU A 27 6.87 -8.80 4.01
CA GLU A 27 5.96 -9.37 3.03
C GLU A 27 4.94 -8.29 2.61
N ARG A 28 4.57 -8.30 1.34
CA ARG A 28 3.62 -7.33 0.76
C ARG A 28 2.66 -8.04 -0.17
N ILE A 29 1.41 -7.62 -0.12
CA ILE A 29 0.39 -7.96 -1.11
C ILE A 29 0.18 -6.70 -1.95
N ASP A 30 0.34 -6.81 -3.26
CA ASP A 30 0.02 -5.71 -4.18
C ASP A 30 -1.48 -5.75 -4.47
N LEU A 31 -2.16 -4.67 -4.11
CA LEU A 31 -3.59 -4.51 -4.30
C LEU A 31 -3.93 -3.75 -5.59
N SER A 32 -2.95 -3.46 -6.44
CA SER A 32 -3.16 -2.84 -7.74
C SER A 32 -4.04 -3.69 -8.64
N GLY A 33 -4.61 -3.09 -9.67
CA GLY A 33 -5.42 -3.76 -10.67
C GLY A 33 -6.91 -3.54 -10.47
N ASN A 34 -7.73 -4.54 -10.74
CA ASN A 34 -9.18 -4.41 -10.79
C ASN A 34 -9.81 -4.29 -9.41
N TRP A 35 -10.75 -3.34 -9.30
CA TRP A 35 -11.56 -3.08 -8.13
C TRP A 35 -13.01 -2.85 -8.56
N ASN A 36 -13.93 -3.16 -7.68
CA ASN A 36 -15.32 -2.70 -7.80
C ASN A 36 -15.46 -1.34 -7.15
N SER A 37 -16.31 -0.48 -7.70
CA SER A 37 -16.66 0.78 -7.04
C SER A 37 -18.16 1.04 -7.14
N SER A 38 -18.65 1.95 -6.31
CA SER A 38 -20.04 2.43 -6.35
C SER A 38 -20.41 3.09 -7.69
N LEU A 39 -19.43 3.42 -8.52
CA LEU A 39 -19.62 4.01 -9.85
C LEU A 39 -19.38 3.00 -10.99
N GLY A 40 -18.93 1.79 -10.68
CA GLY A 40 -18.58 0.75 -11.65
C GLY A 40 -17.19 0.19 -11.46
N ASN A 41 -16.80 -0.76 -12.30
CA ASN A 41 -15.48 -1.39 -12.23
C ASN A 41 -14.39 -0.39 -12.60
N CYS A 42 -13.27 -0.47 -11.91
CA CYS A 42 -12.14 0.42 -12.11
C CYS A 42 -10.79 -0.29 -11.93
N THR A 43 -9.73 0.39 -12.34
CA THR A 43 -8.36 -0.04 -12.11
C THR A 43 -7.68 0.94 -11.15
N LEU A 44 -7.10 0.41 -10.07
CA LEU A 44 -6.31 1.19 -9.13
C LEU A 44 -4.82 0.74 -9.19
N PRO A 45 -3.87 1.66 -8.97
CA PRO A 45 -4.07 3.09 -8.78
C PRO A 45 -4.61 3.79 -10.04
N GLY A 46 -5.50 4.74 -9.85
CA GLY A 46 -6.13 5.51 -10.92
C GLY A 46 -7.16 6.48 -10.36
N THR A 47 -7.55 7.44 -11.17
CA THR A 47 -8.59 8.41 -10.84
C THR A 47 -9.94 7.98 -11.41
N THR A 48 -11.02 8.56 -10.90
CA THR A 48 -12.37 8.38 -11.49
C THR A 48 -12.42 8.84 -12.94
N ASP A 49 -11.65 9.89 -13.29
CA ASP A 49 -11.56 10.41 -14.65
C ASP A 49 -10.87 9.42 -15.61
N GLU A 50 -9.72 8.85 -15.20
CA GLU A 50 -9.01 7.83 -15.99
C GLU A 50 -9.83 6.57 -16.19
N ASN A 51 -10.60 6.20 -15.19
CA ASN A 51 -11.50 5.05 -15.24
C ASN A 51 -12.84 5.37 -15.92
N LYS A 52 -13.08 6.60 -16.37
CA LYS A 52 -14.31 7.07 -17.01
C LYS A 52 -15.58 6.87 -16.17
N LEU A 53 -15.44 7.01 -14.87
CA LEU A 53 -16.49 6.77 -13.88
C LEU A 53 -17.31 8.02 -13.55
N GLY A 54 -16.90 9.18 -14.02
CA GLY A 54 -17.63 10.44 -13.84
C GLY A 54 -18.59 10.72 -14.99
N ASP A 55 -19.26 11.86 -14.89
CA ASP A 55 -20.09 12.38 -15.96
C ASP A 55 -19.23 12.81 -17.16
N GLY A 56 -19.69 12.50 -18.38
CA GLY A 56 -19.02 12.97 -19.58
C GLY A 56 -18.96 14.49 -19.63
N ARG A 57 -17.92 15.05 -20.24
CA ARG A 57 -17.76 16.50 -20.40
C ARG A 57 -18.92 17.08 -21.21
N HIS A 58 -19.61 18.07 -20.66
CA HIS A 58 -20.58 18.86 -21.39
C HIS A 58 -19.87 19.97 -22.21
N PRO A 59 -20.33 20.29 -23.44
CA PRO A 59 -19.71 21.31 -24.28
C PRO A 59 -19.67 22.72 -23.67
N THR A 60 -20.54 22.99 -22.69
CA THR A 60 -20.66 24.26 -22.00
C THR A 60 -19.84 24.36 -20.72
N ASN A 61 -19.04 23.33 -20.41
CA ASN A 61 -18.26 23.33 -19.18
C ASN A 61 -17.19 24.43 -19.20
N VAL A 62 -17.11 25.12 -18.06
CA VAL A 62 -16.14 26.18 -17.81
C VAL A 62 -14.71 25.67 -17.81
N THR A 63 -13.80 26.58 -18.05
CA THR A 63 -12.35 26.33 -18.14
C THR A 63 -11.71 25.65 -16.93
N SER A 64 -12.35 25.67 -15.75
CA SER A 64 -11.87 24.99 -14.54
C SER A 64 -11.79 23.44 -14.65
N GLN A 65 -12.44 22.86 -15.67
CA GLN A 65 -12.49 21.41 -15.88
C GLN A 65 -11.76 20.95 -17.13
N LEU A 66 -10.94 21.80 -17.73
CA LEU A 66 -10.27 21.56 -19.02
C LEU A 66 -9.46 20.26 -19.08
N THR A 67 -8.91 19.82 -17.97
CA THR A 67 -8.06 18.63 -17.90
C THR A 67 -8.82 17.34 -17.60
N ARG A 68 -10.11 17.43 -17.26
CA ARG A 68 -10.93 16.28 -16.91
C ARG A 68 -11.99 16.03 -17.97
N THR A 69 -12.07 14.79 -18.42
CA THR A 69 -13.07 14.34 -19.39
C THR A 69 -14.30 13.77 -18.71
N TYR A 70 -14.12 13.12 -17.58
CA TYR A 70 -15.16 12.51 -16.77
C TYR A 70 -15.08 13.01 -15.32
N PRO A 71 -15.38 14.30 -15.07
CA PRO A 71 -15.32 14.86 -13.74
C PRO A 71 -16.35 14.19 -12.82
N TYR A 72 -15.94 13.91 -11.60
CA TYR A 72 -16.80 13.43 -10.54
C TYR A 72 -16.52 14.20 -9.25
N SER A 73 -17.56 14.50 -8.51
CA SER A 73 -17.46 15.12 -7.20
C SER A 73 -18.43 14.44 -6.24
N GLY A 74 -17.89 13.69 -5.29
CA GLY A 74 -18.68 12.93 -4.34
C GLY A 74 -17.85 11.86 -3.64
N ILE A 75 -18.53 11.05 -2.84
CA ILE A 75 -17.97 9.88 -2.18
C ILE A 75 -17.99 8.73 -3.18
N VAL A 76 -16.88 8.00 -3.26
CA VAL A 76 -16.77 6.76 -4.02
C VAL A 76 -16.38 5.66 -3.06
N GLU A 77 -17.14 4.59 -3.05
CA GLU A 77 -16.80 3.36 -2.34
C GLU A 77 -16.04 2.45 -3.28
N TYR A 78 -14.98 1.84 -2.78
CA TYR A 78 -14.16 0.86 -3.51
C TYR A 78 -14.11 -0.44 -2.73
N GLU A 79 -14.27 -1.55 -3.41
CA GLU A 79 -14.31 -2.88 -2.83
C GLU A 79 -13.40 -3.84 -3.57
N LYS A 80 -12.72 -4.70 -2.83
CA LYS A 80 -11.89 -5.77 -3.36
C LYS A 80 -11.76 -6.89 -2.35
N ASP A 81 -12.01 -8.11 -2.81
CA ASP A 81 -11.68 -9.31 -2.05
C ASP A 81 -10.16 -9.54 -2.07
N VAL A 82 -9.60 -9.81 -0.90
CA VAL A 82 -8.16 -10.02 -0.73
C VAL A 82 -7.93 -11.27 0.09
N GLU A 83 -7.33 -12.28 -0.51
CA GLU A 83 -6.89 -13.48 0.20
C GLU A 83 -5.61 -13.19 1.00
N ILE A 84 -5.66 -13.46 2.31
CA ILE A 84 -4.49 -13.30 3.18
C ILE A 84 -3.71 -14.62 3.18
N PRO A 85 -2.46 -14.63 2.71
CA PRO A 85 -1.62 -15.82 2.72
C PRO A 85 -1.36 -16.32 4.15
N VAL A 86 -1.31 -17.63 4.32
CA VAL A 86 -1.06 -18.30 5.62
C VAL A 86 0.21 -17.76 6.31
N GLN A 87 1.22 -17.39 5.53
CA GLN A 87 2.47 -16.81 6.05
C GLN A 87 2.27 -15.45 6.74
N MET A 88 1.16 -14.76 6.45
CA MET A 88 0.81 -13.47 7.05
C MET A 88 -0.17 -13.61 8.22
N GLU A 89 -0.69 -14.80 8.47
CA GLU A 89 -1.58 -15.07 9.59
C GLU A 89 -0.93 -14.70 10.93
N GLY A 90 -1.68 -14.05 11.80
CA GLY A 90 -1.20 -13.58 13.10
C GLY A 90 -0.16 -12.47 13.07
N LYS A 91 0.26 -12.01 11.88
CA LYS A 91 1.16 -10.86 11.74
C LYS A 91 0.38 -9.55 11.81
N ARG A 92 1.09 -8.48 12.20
CA ARG A 92 0.55 -7.14 12.10
C ARG A 92 0.47 -6.72 10.64
N LEU A 93 -0.72 -6.53 10.13
CA LEU A 93 -0.99 -6.06 8.79
C LEU A 93 -1.26 -4.55 8.78
N ILE A 94 -0.76 -3.88 7.75
CA ILE A 94 -0.98 -2.45 7.54
C ILE A 94 -1.41 -2.27 6.08
N LEU A 95 -2.59 -1.68 5.88
CA LEU A 95 -2.98 -1.18 4.58
C LEU A 95 -2.29 0.17 4.36
N PHE A 96 -1.52 0.28 3.29
CA PHE A 96 -0.83 1.48 2.86
C PHE A 96 -1.44 2.00 1.57
N MET A 97 -1.93 3.25 1.59
CA MET A 97 -2.49 3.91 0.42
C MET A 97 -1.80 5.25 0.20
N GLU A 98 -1.21 5.40 -0.97
CA GLU A 98 -0.55 6.65 -1.39
C GLU A 98 -1.50 7.54 -2.18
N ARG A 99 -1.34 8.86 -2.06
CA ARG A 99 -2.04 9.87 -2.86
C ARG A 99 -3.56 9.75 -2.85
N THR A 100 -4.11 9.38 -1.70
CA THR A 100 -5.55 9.26 -1.55
C THR A 100 -6.17 10.55 -1.00
N LYS A 101 -7.46 10.71 -1.21
CA LYS A 101 -8.30 11.73 -0.56
C LYS A 101 -8.72 11.22 0.83
N PRO A 102 -9.41 12.06 1.65
CA PRO A 102 -9.98 11.56 2.89
C PRO A 102 -10.68 10.22 2.68
N SER A 103 -10.38 9.24 3.51
CA SER A 103 -10.89 7.88 3.35
C SER A 103 -11.30 7.26 4.67
N THR A 104 -12.26 6.35 4.62
CA THR A 104 -12.65 5.45 5.71
C THR A 104 -12.42 4.04 5.23
N LEU A 105 -11.76 3.23 6.06
CA LEU A 105 -11.53 1.81 5.78
C LEU A 105 -12.55 0.96 6.54
N TRP A 106 -13.06 -0.02 5.84
CA TRP A 106 -13.94 -1.07 6.36
C TRP A 106 -13.33 -2.43 6.02
N ILE A 107 -13.43 -3.38 6.91
CA ILE A 107 -13.03 -4.77 6.71
C ILE A 107 -14.22 -5.64 7.12
N ASP A 108 -14.73 -6.44 6.20
CA ASP A 108 -15.87 -7.35 6.43
C ASP A 108 -17.10 -6.66 7.05
N GLY A 109 -17.32 -5.40 6.68
CA GLY A 109 -18.41 -4.57 7.20
C GLY A 109 -18.11 -3.79 8.48
N ASP A 110 -16.97 -4.03 9.12
CA ASP A 110 -16.55 -3.32 10.32
C ASP A 110 -15.64 -2.13 10.01
N SER A 111 -15.92 -0.98 10.62
CA SER A 111 -15.11 0.22 10.44
C SER A 111 -13.78 0.10 11.18
N VAL A 112 -12.68 0.22 10.44
CA VAL A 112 -11.31 0.26 10.99
C VAL A 112 -10.91 1.68 11.40
N GLY A 113 -11.35 2.69 10.65
CA GLY A 113 -11.06 4.08 10.96
C GLY A 113 -11.18 5.03 9.76
N THR A 114 -11.01 6.31 10.03
CA THR A 114 -11.07 7.40 9.04
C THR A 114 -9.81 8.25 9.11
N LEU A 115 -9.21 8.58 7.96
CA LEU A 115 -8.09 9.50 7.82
C LEU A 115 -8.48 10.65 6.88
N GLY A 116 -8.36 11.88 7.38
CA GLY A 116 -8.86 13.08 6.69
C GLY A 116 -7.78 13.90 5.97
N HIS A 117 -6.50 13.59 6.12
CA HIS A 117 -5.42 14.35 5.48
C HIS A 117 -5.22 13.91 4.02
N ILE A 118 -4.65 14.82 3.21
CA ILE A 118 -4.40 14.60 1.77
C ILE A 118 -2.92 14.73 1.39
N TYR A 119 -2.06 15.04 2.36
CA TYR A 119 -0.65 15.37 2.15
C TYR A 119 0.32 14.24 2.51
N ALA A 120 -0.18 13.17 3.10
CA ALA A 120 0.60 12.01 3.50
C ALA A 120 -0.14 10.71 3.14
N PRO A 121 0.60 9.58 2.99
CA PRO A 121 -0.04 8.29 2.81
C PRO A 121 -0.97 7.92 3.96
N HIS A 122 -2.06 7.24 3.65
CA HIS A 122 -2.93 6.65 4.67
C HIS A 122 -2.40 5.28 5.05
N CYS A 123 -2.21 5.07 6.36
CA CYS A 123 -1.74 3.81 6.94
C CYS A 123 -2.75 3.32 7.96
N TYR A 124 -3.50 2.29 7.64
CA TYR A 124 -4.45 1.66 8.54
C TYR A 124 -3.85 0.40 9.14
N SER A 125 -3.79 0.32 10.47
CA SER A 125 -3.49 -0.95 11.14
C SER A 125 -4.74 -1.82 11.07
N LEU A 126 -4.63 -2.97 10.42
CA LEU A 126 -5.76 -3.89 10.27
C LEU A 126 -5.99 -4.69 11.55
N PRO A 127 -7.22 -5.12 11.85
CA PRO A 127 -7.49 -6.10 12.89
C PRO A 127 -6.77 -7.42 12.58
N ALA A 128 -6.70 -8.32 13.55
CA ALA A 128 -6.17 -9.66 13.31
C ALA A 128 -7.11 -10.39 12.32
N LEU A 129 -6.62 -10.64 11.12
CA LEU A 129 -7.36 -11.35 10.09
C LEU A 129 -6.98 -12.83 10.13
N ALA A 130 -7.98 -13.70 9.98
CA ALA A 130 -7.75 -15.13 9.78
C ALA A 130 -7.28 -15.39 8.35
N SER A 131 -6.46 -16.42 8.15
CA SER A 131 -6.11 -16.87 6.82
C SER A 131 -7.33 -17.44 6.09
N GLY A 132 -7.49 -17.09 4.81
CA GLY A 132 -8.52 -17.68 3.94
C GLY A 132 -9.89 -16.98 3.96
N ASN A 133 -9.97 -15.76 4.46
CA ASN A 133 -11.15 -14.90 4.25
C ASN A 133 -10.81 -13.81 3.25
#